data_d33f6d3180a4271776de77ddca62bb5d
#
_entry.id   d33f6d3180a4271776de77ddca62bb5d
#
_cell.length_a   1.000
_cell.length_b   1.000
_cell.length_c   1.000
_cell.angle_alpha   90.00
_cell.angle_beta   90.00
_cell.angle_gamma   90.00
#
_symmetry.space_group_name_H-M   'P 1'
#
loop_
_entity.id
_entity.type
_entity.pdbx_description
1 polymer ?
#
loop_
_entity_poly.entity_id
_entity_poly.type
_entity_poly.pdbx_seq_one_letter_code
_entity_poly.pdbx_strand_id
1 'polypeptide(L)'
;MDIKPIKTKTDYRAALKEIEALMHAKPRTREGDRLEVLVTLVEAYEAKHHPLDLPDPIEAIKYTMESKGLSVKDLEPMIGRSNRVYEILGRKRPLTLKMIWALHKRLGIPAECLIRQSKKARAA
;
A
#
# COMPACT_ATOMS: atom_id res chain seq x y z
N MET A 1 -26.24 -22.45 7.94
CA MET A 1 -25.23 -21.83 7.10
C MET A 1 -23.85 -22.27 7.59
N ASP A 2 -23.14 -23.05 6.78
CA ASP A 2 -21.84 -23.60 7.19
C ASP A 2 -20.70 -22.62 6.90
N ILE A 3 -20.66 -21.55 7.65
CA ILE A 3 -19.57 -20.59 7.53
C ILE A 3 -18.61 -20.82 8.67
N LYS A 4 -17.36 -21.10 8.32
CA LYS A 4 -16.29 -21.30 9.30
C LYS A 4 -15.41 -20.06 9.39
N PRO A 5 -14.83 -19.80 10.57
CA PRO A 5 -13.87 -18.72 10.66
C PRO A 5 -12.66 -19.01 9.78
N ILE A 6 -12.06 -17.95 9.25
CA ILE A 6 -10.87 -18.06 8.41
C ILE A 6 -9.65 -18.06 9.30
N LYS A 7 -8.98 -19.21 9.39
CA LYS A 7 -7.81 -19.38 10.25
C LYS A 7 -6.51 -19.64 9.49
N THR A 8 -6.62 -20.20 8.28
CA THR A 8 -5.46 -20.58 7.48
C THR A 8 -5.55 -19.96 6.09
N LYS A 9 -4.44 -20.02 5.36
CA LYS A 9 -4.42 -19.58 3.95
C LYS A 9 -5.37 -20.41 3.09
N THR A 10 -5.54 -21.70 3.41
CA THR A 10 -6.46 -22.57 2.70
C THR A 10 -7.90 -22.10 2.90
N ASP A 11 -8.25 -21.76 4.15
CA ASP A 11 -9.57 -21.21 4.49
C ASP A 11 -9.81 -19.90 3.74
N TYR A 12 -8.79 -19.06 3.69
CA TYR A 12 -8.86 -17.75 3.03
C TYR A 12 -9.11 -17.92 1.53
N ARG A 13 -8.38 -18.81 0.87
CA ARG A 13 -8.55 -19.07 -0.56
C ARG A 13 -9.92 -19.66 -0.87
N ALA A 14 -10.40 -20.57 -0.02
CA ALA A 14 -11.72 -21.16 -0.17
C ALA A 14 -12.81 -20.08 -0.04
N ALA A 15 -12.66 -19.16 0.91
CA ALA A 15 -13.60 -18.05 1.09
C ALA A 15 -13.61 -17.12 -0.11
N LEU A 16 -12.45 -16.78 -0.66
CA LEU A 16 -12.35 -15.95 -1.86
C LEU A 16 -13.04 -16.59 -3.06
N LYS A 17 -12.86 -17.89 -3.22
CA LYS A 17 -13.48 -18.65 -4.31
C LYS A 17 -15.00 -18.64 -4.19
N GLU A 18 -15.50 -18.81 -2.98
CA GLU A 18 -16.93 -18.77 -2.71
C GLU A 18 -17.50 -17.37 -2.93
N ILE A 19 -16.80 -16.33 -2.51
CA ILE A 19 -17.18 -14.94 -2.76
C ILE A 19 -17.30 -14.68 -4.26
N GLU A 20 -16.34 -15.16 -5.04
CA GLU A 20 -16.37 -15.03 -6.49
C GLU A 20 -17.63 -15.65 -7.08
N ALA A 21 -18.01 -16.83 -6.59
CA ALA A 21 -19.22 -17.51 -7.04
C ALA A 21 -20.50 -16.77 -6.66
N LEU A 22 -20.46 -15.97 -5.60
CA LEU A 22 -21.63 -15.25 -5.09
C LEU A 22 -21.67 -13.77 -5.49
N MET A 23 -20.71 -13.31 -6.29
CA MET A 23 -20.58 -11.87 -6.62
C MET A 23 -21.83 -11.23 -7.19
N HIS A 24 -22.69 -12.00 -7.85
CA HIS A 24 -23.93 -11.49 -8.44
C HIS A 24 -25.17 -11.75 -7.60
N ALA A 25 -24.99 -12.20 -6.36
CA ALA A 25 -26.11 -12.47 -5.47
C ALA A 25 -26.84 -11.17 -5.13
N LYS A 26 -28.17 -11.24 -5.14
CA LYS A 26 -28.99 -10.08 -4.82
C LYS A 26 -29.03 -9.82 -3.31
N PRO A 27 -29.07 -8.54 -2.90
CA PRO A 27 -29.24 -8.22 -1.46
C PRO A 27 -30.51 -8.85 -0.90
N ARG A 28 -30.48 -9.16 0.38
CA ARG A 28 -31.62 -9.73 1.12
C ARG A 28 -32.02 -11.14 0.68
N THR A 29 -31.10 -11.87 0.05
CA THR A 29 -31.28 -13.28 -0.23
C THR A 29 -30.31 -14.07 0.65
N ARG A 30 -30.48 -15.40 0.72
CA ARG A 30 -29.54 -16.26 1.46
C ARG A 30 -28.13 -16.14 0.89
N GLU A 31 -28.04 -16.10 -0.43
CA GLU A 31 -26.76 -15.95 -1.13
C GLU A 31 -26.15 -14.58 -0.86
N GLY A 32 -26.94 -13.54 -0.84
CA GLY A 32 -26.48 -12.19 -0.53
C GLY A 32 -25.99 -12.06 0.90
N ASP A 33 -26.73 -12.66 1.83
CA ASP A 33 -26.33 -12.67 3.25
C ASP A 33 -25.03 -13.46 3.45
N ARG A 34 -24.91 -14.59 2.78
CA ARG A 34 -23.69 -15.40 2.84
C ARG A 34 -22.50 -14.63 2.27
N LEU A 35 -22.70 -13.94 1.16
CA LEU A 35 -21.66 -13.08 0.56
C LEU A 35 -21.20 -12.02 1.55
N GLU A 36 -22.15 -11.32 2.18
CA GLU A 36 -21.84 -10.27 3.14
C GLU A 36 -21.03 -10.79 4.32
N VAL A 37 -21.40 -11.93 4.88
CA VAL A 37 -20.66 -12.55 5.99
C VAL A 37 -19.27 -12.96 5.55
N LEU A 38 -19.13 -13.58 4.38
CA LEU A 38 -17.84 -14.01 3.86
C LEU A 38 -16.90 -12.82 3.62
N VAL A 39 -17.43 -11.74 3.06
CA VAL A 39 -16.64 -10.51 2.85
C VAL A 39 -16.14 -9.96 4.19
N THR A 40 -17.02 -9.94 5.20
CA THR A 40 -16.65 -9.47 6.54
C THR A 40 -15.53 -10.32 7.13
N LEU A 41 -15.62 -11.64 7.01
CA LEU A 41 -14.59 -12.55 7.51
C LEU A 41 -13.27 -12.40 6.77
N VAL A 42 -13.33 -12.24 5.46
CA VAL A 42 -12.12 -12.03 4.64
C VAL A 42 -11.45 -10.71 4.99
N GLU A 43 -12.22 -9.65 5.14
CA GLU A 43 -11.67 -8.34 5.52
C GLU A 43 -10.98 -8.41 6.89
N ALA A 44 -11.58 -9.10 7.85
CA ALA A 44 -10.99 -9.25 9.17
C ALA A 44 -9.68 -10.06 9.11
N TYR A 45 -9.64 -11.11 8.31
CA TYR A 45 -8.44 -11.91 8.12
C TYR A 45 -7.34 -11.10 7.45
N GLU A 46 -7.68 -10.35 6.40
CA GLU A 46 -6.73 -9.52 5.68
C GLU A 46 -6.14 -8.42 6.57
N ALA A 47 -6.97 -7.79 7.40
CA ALA A 47 -6.51 -6.77 8.32
C ALA A 47 -5.50 -7.33 9.33
N LYS A 48 -5.67 -8.59 9.72
CA LYS A 48 -4.81 -9.25 10.70
C LYS A 48 -3.52 -9.80 10.09
N HIS A 49 -3.61 -10.40 8.91
CA HIS A 49 -2.49 -11.12 8.29
C HIS A 49 -1.86 -10.40 7.12
N HIS A 50 -2.58 -9.47 6.52
CA HIS A 50 -2.10 -8.67 5.40
C HIS A 50 -2.42 -7.21 5.67
N PRO A 51 -1.81 -6.61 6.71
CA PRO A 51 -2.05 -5.19 6.97
C PRO A 51 -1.69 -4.40 5.73
N LEU A 52 -2.42 -3.30 5.52
CA LEU A 52 -2.15 -2.41 4.40
C LEU A 52 -0.67 -2.05 4.39
N ASP A 53 0.06 -2.61 3.43
CA ASP A 53 1.45 -2.27 3.24
C ASP A 53 1.51 -0.90 2.60
N LEU A 54 1.92 0.08 3.39
CA LEU A 54 2.23 1.39 2.84
C LEU A 54 3.38 1.23 1.85
N PRO A 55 3.36 1.92 0.71
CA PRO A 55 4.48 1.86 -0.22
C PRO A 55 5.76 2.33 0.48
N ASP A 56 6.92 1.80 0.07
CA ASP A 56 8.16 2.30 0.62
C ASP A 56 8.39 3.77 0.18
N PRO A 57 9.33 4.50 0.81
CA PRO A 57 9.51 5.91 0.51
C PRO A 57 9.72 6.21 -0.98
N ILE A 58 10.49 5.39 -1.66
CA ILE A 58 10.81 5.64 -3.07
C ILE A 58 9.61 5.37 -3.97
N GLU A 59 8.87 4.30 -3.70
CA GLU A 59 7.64 4.00 -4.43
C GLU A 59 6.61 5.11 -4.23
N ALA A 60 6.49 5.62 -3.00
CA ALA A 60 5.57 6.72 -2.69
C ALA A 60 5.94 7.99 -3.46
N ILE A 61 7.23 8.31 -3.54
CA ILE A 61 7.72 9.48 -4.28
C ILE A 61 7.43 9.32 -5.78
N LYS A 62 7.76 8.15 -6.35
CA LYS A 62 7.54 7.87 -7.77
C LYS A 62 6.07 7.92 -8.13
N TYR A 63 5.22 7.36 -7.28
CA TYR A 63 3.77 7.42 -7.48
C TYR A 63 3.27 8.86 -7.51
N THR A 64 3.74 9.69 -6.58
CA THR A 64 3.35 11.09 -6.51
C THR A 64 3.83 11.87 -7.73
N MET A 65 5.06 11.61 -8.19
CA MET A 65 5.60 12.23 -9.40
C MET A 65 4.72 11.91 -10.62
N GLU A 66 4.38 10.63 -10.78
CA GLU A 66 3.53 10.19 -11.88
C GLU A 66 2.13 10.79 -11.80
N SER A 67 1.55 10.75 -10.62
CA SER A 67 0.21 11.26 -10.36
C SER A 67 0.08 12.76 -10.60
N LYS A 68 1.10 13.53 -10.26
CA LYS A 68 1.11 15.00 -10.39
C LYS A 68 1.86 15.50 -11.61
N GLY A 69 2.41 14.60 -12.42
CA GLY A 69 3.16 14.98 -13.60
C GLY A 69 4.47 15.71 -13.29
N LEU A 70 5.14 15.32 -12.20
CA LEU A 70 6.37 15.96 -11.77
C LEU A 70 7.59 15.30 -12.40
N SER A 71 8.60 16.10 -12.69
CA SER A 71 9.90 15.64 -13.19
C SER A 71 10.93 15.66 -12.07
N VAL A 72 12.11 15.11 -12.35
CA VAL A 72 13.24 15.17 -11.42
C VAL A 72 13.55 16.60 -11.02
N LYS A 73 13.46 17.52 -11.97
CA LYS A 73 13.73 18.93 -11.73
C LYS A 73 12.78 19.55 -10.70
N ASP A 74 11.54 19.09 -10.70
CA ASP A 74 10.53 19.56 -9.75
C ASP A 74 10.84 19.14 -8.31
N LEU A 75 11.61 18.08 -8.13
CA LEU A 75 12.00 17.60 -6.82
C LEU A 75 13.27 18.27 -6.28
N GLU A 76 14.00 19.01 -7.10
CA GLU A 76 15.24 19.68 -6.66
C GLU A 76 15.05 20.57 -5.43
N PRO A 77 14.00 21.39 -5.34
CA PRO A 77 13.82 22.22 -4.15
C PRO A 77 13.61 21.44 -2.87
N MET A 78 13.19 20.17 -2.98
CA MET A 78 12.87 19.33 -1.82
C MET A 78 14.02 18.39 -1.45
N ILE A 79 14.81 17.97 -2.44
CA ILE A 79 15.83 16.95 -2.25
C ILE A 79 17.24 17.49 -2.45
N GLY A 80 17.45 18.23 -3.54
CA GLY A 80 18.77 18.76 -3.91
C GLY A 80 18.98 18.68 -5.41
N ARG A 81 20.21 18.84 -5.87
CA ARG A 81 20.53 18.81 -7.29
C ARG A 81 20.06 17.52 -7.96
N SER A 82 19.86 17.58 -9.27
CA SER A 82 19.34 16.45 -10.05
C SER A 82 20.04 15.11 -9.76
N ASN A 83 21.37 15.13 -9.66
CA ASN A 83 22.10 13.90 -9.38
C ASN A 83 21.75 13.32 -8.00
N ARG A 84 21.47 14.17 -7.02
CA ARG A 84 21.02 13.73 -5.70
C ARG A 84 19.64 13.10 -5.81
N VAL A 85 18.74 13.70 -6.60
CA VAL A 85 17.40 13.14 -6.82
C VAL A 85 17.50 11.74 -7.44
N TYR A 86 18.35 11.60 -8.46
CA TYR A 86 18.56 10.28 -9.09
C TYR A 86 19.13 9.25 -8.12
N GLU A 87 20.06 9.65 -7.24
CA GLU A 87 20.62 8.75 -6.24
C GLU A 87 19.54 8.29 -5.25
N ILE A 88 18.67 9.19 -4.81
CA ILE A 88 17.57 8.87 -3.90
C ILE A 88 16.57 7.92 -4.60
N LEU A 89 16.15 8.26 -5.80
CA LEU A 89 15.19 7.43 -6.55
C LEU A 89 15.76 6.08 -6.95
N GLY A 90 17.09 6.01 -7.13
CA GLY A 90 17.79 4.76 -7.41
C GLY A 90 18.13 3.94 -6.17
N ARG A 91 17.69 4.39 -5.01
CA ARG A 91 17.92 3.73 -3.71
C ARG A 91 19.39 3.64 -3.31
N LYS A 92 20.22 4.49 -3.88
CA LYS A 92 21.66 4.54 -3.55
C LYS A 92 21.95 5.37 -2.33
N ARG A 93 21.00 6.22 -1.95
CA ARG A 93 21.15 7.12 -0.83
C ARG A 93 19.83 7.22 -0.07
N PRO A 94 19.85 7.17 1.28
CA PRO A 94 18.61 7.30 2.05
C PRO A 94 18.11 8.74 2.09
N LEU A 95 16.84 8.91 2.38
CA LEU A 95 16.25 10.23 2.60
C LEU A 95 16.74 10.80 3.93
N THR A 96 17.09 12.08 3.92
CA THR A 96 17.40 12.79 5.17
C THR A 96 16.08 13.28 5.79
N LEU A 97 16.13 13.60 7.08
CA LEU A 97 14.96 14.13 7.77
C LEU A 97 14.44 15.41 7.11
N LYS A 98 15.36 16.27 6.65
CA LYS A 98 15.01 17.50 5.95
C LYS A 98 14.25 17.22 4.65
N MET A 99 14.69 16.21 3.91
CA MET A 99 14.01 15.79 2.67
C MET A 99 12.62 15.25 2.97
N ILE A 100 12.51 14.43 4.00
CA ILE A 100 11.22 13.85 4.43
C ILE A 100 10.24 14.98 4.77
N TRP A 101 10.69 15.95 5.53
CA TRP A 101 9.86 17.08 5.92
C TRP A 101 9.38 17.88 4.70
N ALA A 102 10.29 18.16 3.78
CA ALA A 102 9.96 18.93 2.57
C ALA A 102 8.98 18.18 1.67
N LEU A 103 9.20 16.88 1.45
CA LEU A 103 8.33 16.05 0.64
C LEU A 103 6.93 15.95 1.27
N HIS A 104 6.87 15.78 2.57
CA HIS A 104 5.60 15.72 3.29
C HIS A 104 4.84 17.04 3.16
N LYS A 105 5.51 18.16 3.40
CA LYS A 105 4.87 19.48 3.38
C LYS A 105 4.45 19.92 1.98
N ARG A 106 5.30 19.70 0.98
CA ARG A 106 5.06 20.22 -0.37
C ARG A 106 4.23 19.30 -1.24
N LEU A 107 4.41 17.99 -1.10
CA LEU A 107 3.71 17.02 -1.94
C LEU A 107 2.58 16.31 -1.23
N GLY A 108 2.46 16.48 0.07
CA GLY A 108 1.42 15.82 0.83
C GLY A 108 1.61 14.32 0.99
N ILE A 109 2.85 13.82 0.79
CA ILE A 109 3.14 12.41 1.00
C ILE A 109 3.06 12.11 2.50
N PRO A 110 2.31 11.08 2.92
CA PRO A 110 2.22 10.76 4.35
C PRO A 110 3.59 10.51 4.96
N ALA A 111 3.85 11.11 6.12
CA ALA A 111 5.13 10.96 6.79
C ALA A 111 5.45 9.50 7.10
N GLU A 112 4.42 8.70 7.42
CA GLU A 112 4.59 7.28 7.70
C GLU A 112 5.22 6.52 6.53
N CYS A 113 4.94 6.94 5.30
CA CYS A 113 5.54 6.34 4.11
C CYS A 113 7.00 6.72 3.97
N LEU A 114 7.35 7.96 4.35
CA LEU A 114 8.67 8.50 4.12
C LEU A 114 9.70 8.11 5.20
N ILE A 115 9.25 7.85 6.42
CA ILE A 115 10.15 7.47 7.51
C ILE A 115 10.50 5.98 7.51
N ARG A 116 9.86 5.17 6.66
CA ARG A 116 10.19 3.75 6.55
C ARG A 116 11.51 3.58 5.83
N GLN A 117 12.26 2.55 6.19
CA GLN A 117 13.47 2.21 5.44
C GLN A 117 13.09 1.63 4.09
N SER A 118 13.78 2.07 3.05
CA SER A 118 13.59 1.47 1.73
C SER A 118 14.18 0.06 1.74
N LYS A 119 13.66 -0.79 0.88
CA LYS A 119 14.08 -2.20 0.82
C LYS A 119 15.57 -2.38 0.59
N LYS A 120 16.22 -1.49 -0.17
CA LYS A 120 17.66 -1.57 -0.44
C LYS A 120 18.51 -1.08 0.73
N ALA A 121 18.03 -0.13 1.53
CA ALA A 121 18.78 0.37 2.67
C ALA A 121 18.97 -0.69 3.75
N ARG A 122 18.19 -1.77 3.72
CA ARG A 122 18.31 -2.88 4.68
C ARG A 122 19.48 -3.81 4.38
N ALA A 123 20.04 -3.72 3.19
CA ALA A 123 21.10 -4.61 2.75
C ALA A 123 22.49 -4.15 3.18
N ALA A 124 22.60 -3.04 3.84
CA ALA A 124 23.89 -2.50 4.29
C ALA A 124 24.33 -3.05 5.61
#